data_b8dee2d370c5f910abe08fe3016e41bf
#
_entry.id   b8dee2d370c5f910abe08fe3016e41bf
#
_cell.length_a   1.000
_cell.length_b   1.000
_cell.length_c   1.000
_cell.angle_alpha   90.00
_cell.angle_beta   90.00
_cell.angle_gamma   90.00
#
_symmetry.space_group_name_H-M   'P 1'
#
loop_
_entity.id
_entity.type
_entity.pdbx_description
1 polymer ?
#
loop_
_entity_poly.entity_id
_entity_poly.type
_entity_poly.pdbx_seq_one_letter_code
_entity_poly.pdbx_strand_id
1 'polypeptide(L)'
;ADELLVEAELAQKLARGKPLRIKLGLDPTAPDIHLGHTVVLNKLRQAQDLGHQVIFLIGDFTSMIGDPSGRNATRPPLTREAIRANAETYHAQASKVLDPARTEIRYNSEWCEPLGAAGMIRLASQYTVARMLERDDFHKRYTGHLPIAVHEFLYPLMQGYDSVALKSDIELGGTDQKFNLLVGRELQKSAGQEPQCVLTMPLLEGLDGVNKMSKSLGNYIGITEAPDQMFGKLMSISDDLMWRYYDLLSFRPNAEIARLRDAVAGGRNPRDVKFELGVEIIDRFHGAGSGTAARDAFIARFQQGVLPEDLAEITLTAEAGTLGIAHVLKGAGLVPSTSEAFRQLIRDLDTHGVRGPEILDLDQVDALAARDDRARDRLGDGQLRVLHN
;
A
#
# COMPACT_ATOMS: atom_id res chain seq x y z
N ALA A 1 10.09 6.09 12.80
CA ALA A 1 10.88 6.65 11.71
C ALA A 1 12.08 5.74 11.46
N ASP A 2 12.49 5.68 10.19
CA ASP A 2 13.70 4.95 9.81
C ASP A 2 14.92 5.84 9.97
N GLU A 3 14.87 7.03 9.40
CA GLU A 3 15.97 7.98 9.43
C GLU A 3 15.47 9.41 9.61
N LEU A 4 16.21 10.21 10.38
CA LEU A 4 16.03 11.64 10.55
C LEU A 4 17.30 12.39 10.11
N LEU A 5 17.18 13.25 9.10
CA LEU A 5 18.24 14.09 8.55
C LEU A 5 17.82 15.56 8.66
N VAL A 6 18.40 16.45 9.39
CA VAL A 6 19.49 16.35 10.37
C VAL A 6 18.91 16.58 11.76
N GLU A 7 19.17 15.71 12.70
CA GLU A 7 18.57 15.78 14.06
C GLU A 7 18.91 17.10 14.78
N ALA A 8 20.16 17.57 14.68
CA ALA A 8 20.58 18.82 15.30
C ALA A 8 19.82 20.05 14.74
N GLU A 9 19.52 20.08 13.42
CA GLU A 9 18.74 21.14 12.81
C GLU A 9 17.27 21.08 13.28
N LEU A 10 16.71 19.88 13.42
CA LEU A 10 15.37 19.72 13.96
C LEU A 10 15.26 20.23 15.40
N ALA A 11 16.24 19.87 16.25
CA ALA A 11 16.28 20.38 17.62
C ALA A 11 16.31 21.92 17.66
N GLN A 12 17.09 22.57 16.78
CA GLN A 12 17.14 24.03 16.67
C GLN A 12 15.79 24.62 16.21
N LYS A 13 15.13 23.98 15.23
CA LYS A 13 13.81 24.43 14.77
C LYS A 13 12.75 24.32 15.88
N LEU A 14 12.75 23.20 16.62
CA LEU A 14 11.82 22.98 17.74
C LEU A 14 12.06 23.95 18.91
N ALA A 15 13.32 24.29 19.19
CA ALA A 15 13.69 25.24 20.26
C ALA A 15 13.11 26.65 20.06
N ARG A 16 12.65 27.00 18.86
CA ARG A 16 11.98 28.29 18.56
C ARG A 16 10.58 28.38 19.15
N GLY A 17 10.00 27.26 19.60
CA GLY A 17 8.66 27.24 20.20
C GLY A 17 7.53 27.61 19.23
N LYS A 18 7.76 27.53 17.92
CA LYS A 18 6.76 27.82 16.88
C LYS A 18 6.33 26.54 16.16
N PRO A 19 5.06 26.46 15.72
CA PRO A 19 4.62 25.38 14.86
C PRO A 19 5.51 25.26 13.61
N LEU A 20 6.01 24.07 13.33
CA LEU A 20 6.77 23.77 12.12
C LEU A 20 5.82 23.44 10.96
N ARG A 21 6.22 23.80 9.74
CA ARG A 21 5.53 23.45 8.50
C ARG A 21 6.03 22.07 8.04
N ILE A 22 5.18 21.06 8.15
CA ILE A 22 5.53 19.67 7.86
C ILE A 22 4.74 19.21 6.65
N LYS A 23 5.44 18.88 5.55
CA LYS A 23 4.80 18.44 4.33
C LYS A 23 4.96 16.94 4.08
N LEU A 24 3.95 16.39 3.43
CA LEU A 24 3.95 15.10 2.76
C LEU A 24 3.35 15.26 1.38
N GLY A 25 4.10 14.92 0.34
CA GLY A 25 3.62 14.88 -1.04
C GLY A 25 3.24 13.48 -1.48
N LEU A 26 2.09 13.34 -2.13
CA LEU A 26 1.66 12.11 -2.78
C LEU A 26 1.15 12.40 -4.19
N ASP A 27 1.62 11.62 -5.14
CA ASP A 27 1.13 11.66 -6.52
C ASP A 27 -0.16 10.85 -6.64
N PRO A 28 -1.26 11.41 -7.15
CA PRO A 28 -2.52 10.71 -7.33
C PRO A 28 -2.49 9.78 -8.55
N THR A 29 -1.63 8.75 -8.49
CA THR A 29 -1.41 7.81 -9.60
C THR A 29 -2.50 6.74 -9.75
N ALA A 30 -3.37 6.61 -8.78
CA ALA A 30 -4.54 5.73 -8.78
C ALA A 30 -5.53 6.19 -7.69
N PRO A 31 -6.83 5.85 -7.76
CA PRO A 31 -7.85 6.45 -6.91
C PRO A 31 -7.74 6.11 -5.40
N ASP A 32 -7.04 5.02 -5.03
CA ASP A 32 -7.08 4.53 -3.65
C ASP A 32 -5.81 4.83 -2.86
N ILE A 33 -5.97 5.06 -1.56
CA ILE A 33 -4.90 5.02 -0.56
C ILE A 33 -4.92 3.62 0.08
N HIS A 34 -3.75 3.01 0.30
CA HIS A 34 -3.62 1.71 0.96
C HIS A 34 -2.81 1.83 2.27
N LEU A 35 -2.80 0.78 3.08
CA LEU A 35 -2.13 0.78 4.39
C LEU A 35 -0.65 1.20 4.33
N GLY A 36 0.07 0.93 3.23
CA GLY A 36 1.44 1.40 3.05
C GLY A 36 1.56 2.93 3.08
N HIS A 37 0.62 3.67 2.50
CA HIS A 37 0.60 5.13 2.58
C HIS A 37 0.29 5.62 4.00
N THR A 38 -0.49 4.86 4.76
CA THR A 38 -0.86 5.28 6.12
C THR A 38 0.30 5.27 7.10
N VAL A 39 1.40 4.58 6.80
CA VAL A 39 2.63 4.63 7.60
C VAL A 39 3.15 6.07 7.73
N VAL A 40 3.27 6.78 6.61
CA VAL A 40 3.69 8.20 6.60
C VAL A 40 2.57 9.13 7.06
N LEU A 41 1.30 8.86 6.69
CA LEU A 41 0.15 9.64 7.14
C LEU A 41 -0.03 9.60 8.66
N ASN A 42 0.17 8.44 9.28
CA ASN A 42 0.14 8.30 10.74
C ASN A 42 1.22 9.15 11.42
N LYS A 43 2.42 9.24 10.83
CA LYS A 43 3.48 10.11 11.33
C LYS A 43 3.11 11.58 11.19
N LEU A 44 2.50 11.93 10.07
CA LEU A 44 2.00 13.28 9.82
C LEU A 44 0.89 13.66 10.83
N ARG A 45 -0.02 12.70 11.14
CA ARG A 45 -1.04 12.88 12.19
C ARG A 45 -0.43 13.11 13.57
N GLN A 46 0.61 12.39 13.95
CA GLN A 46 1.33 12.61 15.21
C GLN A 46 1.90 14.04 15.27
N ALA A 47 2.46 14.55 14.17
CA ALA A 47 2.93 15.94 14.11
C ALA A 47 1.77 16.94 14.27
N GLN A 48 0.62 16.67 13.67
CA GLN A 48 -0.60 17.47 13.82
C GLN A 48 -1.09 17.50 15.29
N ASP A 49 -1.07 16.34 15.97
CA ASP A 49 -1.46 16.24 17.38
C ASP A 49 -0.51 17.01 18.30
N LEU A 50 0.77 17.14 17.92
CA LEU A 50 1.77 17.96 18.60
C LEU A 50 1.65 19.48 18.31
N GLY A 51 0.68 19.90 17.51
CA GLY A 51 0.39 21.30 17.22
C GLY A 51 1.18 21.89 16.05
N HIS A 52 1.83 21.06 15.23
CA HIS A 52 2.51 21.53 14.02
C HIS A 52 1.53 21.73 12.86
N GLN A 53 1.92 22.58 11.90
CA GLN A 53 1.16 22.83 10.68
C GLN A 53 1.46 21.71 9.66
N VAL A 54 0.44 20.93 9.34
CA VAL A 54 0.55 19.83 8.42
C VAL A 54 0.09 20.25 7.02
N ILE A 55 0.90 19.93 6.02
CA ILE A 55 0.64 20.18 4.62
C ILE A 55 0.55 18.85 3.90
N PHE A 56 -0.62 18.53 3.38
CA PHE A 56 -0.82 17.40 2.48
C PHE A 56 -0.78 17.91 1.05
N LEU A 57 0.31 17.61 0.37
CA LEU A 57 0.57 18.06 -1.00
C LEU A 57 0.12 16.98 -2.00
N ILE A 58 -0.73 17.36 -2.91
CA ILE A 58 -1.14 16.56 -4.04
C ILE A 58 -0.24 16.91 -5.24
N GLY A 59 0.54 15.92 -5.69
CA GLY A 59 1.46 16.05 -6.81
C GLY A 59 0.74 15.92 -8.16
N ASP A 60 -0.17 16.85 -8.46
CA ASP A 60 -0.92 16.82 -9.71
C ASP A 60 -0.07 17.18 -10.92
N PHE A 61 0.92 18.06 -10.76
CA PHE A 61 1.91 18.37 -11.80
C PHE A 61 2.96 17.27 -11.93
N THR A 62 3.53 16.81 -10.82
CA THR A 62 4.54 15.74 -10.81
C THR A 62 4.02 14.41 -11.35
N SER A 63 2.73 14.13 -11.18
CA SER A 63 2.06 12.95 -11.77
C SER A 63 2.11 12.92 -13.30
N MET A 64 2.21 14.07 -13.97
CA MET A 64 2.40 14.13 -15.43
C MET A 64 3.80 13.67 -15.85
N ILE A 65 4.79 13.84 -14.99
CA ILE A 65 6.16 13.34 -15.21
C ILE A 65 6.22 11.85 -14.85
N GLY A 66 5.64 11.49 -13.72
CA GLY A 66 5.69 10.15 -13.12
C GLY A 66 6.95 9.92 -12.31
N ASP A 67 6.77 9.49 -11.06
CA ASP A 67 7.88 9.18 -10.16
C ASP A 67 8.71 8.01 -10.67
N PRO A 68 10.01 8.22 -10.98
CA PRO A 68 10.92 7.15 -11.41
C PRO A 68 11.40 6.24 -10.27
N SER A 69 11.09 6.56 -9.00
CA SER A 69 11.57 5.82 -7.82
C SER A 69 11.28 4.32 -7.89
N GLY A 70 12.35 3.51 -7.77
CA GLY A 70 12.24 2.05 -7.74
C GLY A 70 11.72 1.42 -9.04
N ARG A 71 11.89 2.08 -10.20
CA ARG A 71 11.41 1.61 -11.50
C ARG A 71 12.54 1.22 -12.43
N ASN A 72 12.29 0.18 -13.20
CA ASN A 72 13.21 -0.28 -14.25
C ASN A 72 12.85 0.28 -15.64
N ALA A 73 11.72 0.98 -15.76
CA ALA A 73 11.23 1.57 -16.99
C ALA A 73 10.45 2.86 -16.72
N THR A 74 10.40 3.75 -17.72
CA THR A 74 9.61 4.98 -17.70
C THR A 74 8.11 4.66 -17.53
N ARG A 75 7.42 5.41 -16.65
CA ARG A 75 5.96 5.31 -16.50
C ARG A 75 5.24 5.93 -17.70
N PRO A 76 4.13 5.34 -18.15
CA PRO A 76 3.22 6.05 -19.03
C PRO A 76 2.68 7.32 -18.35
N PRO A 77 2.64 8.47 -19.01
CA PRO A 77 2.08 9.69 -18.45
C PRO A 77 0.57 9.53 -18.23
N LEU A 78 0.08 10.07 -17.11
CA LEU A 78 -1.34 10.16 -16.84
C LEU A 78 -1.95 11.41 -17.51
N THR A 79 -3.22 11.34 -17.90
CA THR A 79 -3.94 12.53 -18.38
C THR A 79 -4.32 13.44 -17.22
N ARG A 80 -4.49 14.74 -17.49
CA ARG A 80 -4.91 15.71 -16.46
C ARG A 80 -6.26 15.36 -15.84
N GLU A 81 -7.18 14.82 -16.63
CA GLU A 81 -8.50 14.38 -16.17
C GLU A 81 -8.39 13.22 -15.19
N ALA A 82 -7.57 12.21 -15.50
CA ALA A 82 -7.31 11.08 -14.62
C ALA A 82 -6.65 11.53 -13.29
N ILE A 83 -5.68 12.46 -13.38
CA ILE A 83 -5.01 13.03 -12.20
C ILE A 83 -6.01 13.75 -11.30
N ARG A 84 -6.91 14.58 -11.87
CA ARG A 84 -7.94 15.28 -11.09
C ARG A 84 -8.90 14.34 -10.40
N ALA A 85 -9.42 13.35 -11.13
CA ALA A 85 -10.34 12.36 -10.58
C ALA A 85 -9.70 11.60 -9.40
N ASN A 86 -8.43 11.21 -9.53
CA ASN A 86 -7.71 10.55 -8.46
C ASN A 86 -7.44 11.50 -7.27
N ALA A 87 -7.11 12.77 -7.53
CA ALA A 87 -6.81 13.78 -6.50
C ALA A 87 -8.01 14.04 -5.57
N GLU A 88 -9.22 14.08 -6.11
CA GLU A 88 -10.45 14.23 -5.33
C GLU A 88 -10.62 13.09 -4.32
N THR A 89 -10.32 11.85 -4.72
CA THR A 89 -10.40 10.70 -3.82
C THR A 89 -9.31 10.73 -2.73
N TYR A 90 -8.11 11.21 -3.04
CA TYR A 90 -7.00 11.30 -2.08
C TYR A 90 -7.31 12.20 -0.91
N HIS A 91 -7.91 13.36 -1.15
CA HIS A 91 -8.32 14.26 -0.08
C HIS A 91 -9.29 13.58 0.89
N ALA A 92 -10.37 12.98 0.36
CA ALA A 92 -11.37 12.30 1.18
C ALA A 92 -10.77 11.13 2.00
N GLN A 93 -9.84 10.39 1.41
CA GLN A 93 -9.19 9.26 2.08
C GLN A 93 -8.14 9.71 3.11
N ALA A 94 -7.33 10.72 2.80
CA ALA A 94 -6.36 11.28 3.75
C ALA A 94 -7.07 11.84 5.00
N SER A 95 -8.28 12.39 4.85
CA SER A 95 -9.12 12.91 5.93
C SER A 95 -9.62 11.81 6.90
N LYS A 96 -9.49 10.52 6.55
CA LYS A 96 -9.72 9.41 7.48
C LYS A 96 -8.58 9.25 8.51
N VAL A 97 -7.41 9.80 8.22
CA VAL A 97 -6.23 9.74 9.09
C VAL A 97 -5.91 11.12 9.68
N LEU A 98 -5.90 12.16 8.84
CA LEU A 98 -5.58 13.53 9.23
C LEU A 98 -6.86 14.26 9.64
N ASP A 99 -6.73 15.20 10.58
CA ASP A 99 -7.80 16.16 10.91
C ASP A 99 -7.93 17.17 9.75
N PRO A 100 -9.03 17.15 9.00
CA PRO A 100 -9.19 18.01 7.83
C PRO A 100 -9.22 19.52 8.19
N ALA A 101 -9.70 19.88 9.39
CA ALA A 101 -9.73 21.28 9.84
C ALA A 101 -8.33 21.83 10.15
N ARG A 102 -7.33 20.95 10.31
CA ARG A 102 -5.95 21.28 10.68
C ARG A 102 -4.95 20.86 9.60
N THR A 103 -5.42 20.49 8.41
CA THR A 103 -4.59 20.06 7.28
C THR A 103 -4.66 21.09 6.17
N GLU A 104 -3.52 21.69 5.81
CA GLU A 104 -3.40 22.55 4.63
C GLU A 104 -3.25 21.63 3.40
N ILE A 105 -4.21 21.65 2.48
CA ILE A 105 -4.16 20.90 1.24
C ILE A 105 -3.67 21.82 0.13
N ARG A 106 -2.65 21.38 -0.60
CA ARG A 106 -2.03 22.13 -1.69
C ARG A 106 -1.83 21.22 -2.91
N TYR A 107 -1.77 21.85 -4.05
CA TYR A 107 -1.51 21.22 -5.34
C TYR A 107 -0.23 21.83 -5.94
N ASN A 108 0.71 20.99 -6.39
CA ASN A 108 1.96 21.54 -6.90
C ASN A 108 1.84 22.22 -8.27
N SER A 109 0.77 22.02 -8.99
CA SER A 109 0.42 22.85 -10.16
C SER A 109 0.34 24.35 -9.84
N GLU A 110 0.01 24.74 -8.59
CA GLU A 110 -0.10 26.13 -8.15
C GLU A 110 1.20 26.93 -8.40
N TRP A 111 2.35 26.33 -8.28
CA TRP A 111 3.67 26.96 -8.47
C TRP A 111 4.46 26.35 -9.63
N CYS A 112 4.20 25.12 -10.03
CA CYS A 112 4.92 24.47 -11.12
C CYS A 112 4.47 24.96 -12.49
N GLU A 113 3.17 25.15 -12.71
CA GLU A 113 2.65 25.69 -13.99
C GLU A 113 3.15 27.13 -14.27
N PRO A 114 3.14 28.07 -13.30
CA PRO A 114 3.65 29.43 -13.53
C PRO A 114 5.16 29.52 -13.81
N LEU A 115 5.96 28.48 -13.51
CA LEU A 115 7.39 28.49 -13.83
C LEU A 115 7.65 28.76 -15.31
N GLY A 116 6.85 28.15 -16.19
CA GLY A 116 7.07 28.21 -17.63
C GLY A 116 8.43 27.67 -18.05
N ALA A 117 8.77 27.74 -19.32
CA ALA A 117 10.03 27.22 -19.84
C ALA A 117 11.27 27.87 -19.20
N ALA A 118 11.26 29.19 -19.01
CA ALA A 118 12.38 29.90 -18.40
C ALA A 118 12.61 29.51 -16.92
N GLY A 119 11.55 29.30 -16.17
CA GLY A 119 11.63 28.80 -14.79
C GLY A 119 12.16 27.37 -14.71
N MET A 120 11.70 26.51 -15.62
CA MET A 120 12.22 25.14 -15.73
C MET A 120 13.71 25.09 -16.05
N ILE A 121 14.20 25.93 -16.97
CA ILE A 121 15.63 26.03 -17.28
C ILE A 121 16.41 26.49 -16.04
N ARG A 122 15.95 27.52 -15.35
CA ARG A 122 16.59 28.01 -14.10
C ARG A 122 16.61 26.92 -13.02
N LEU A 123 15.55 26.17 -12.87
CA LEU A 123 15.49 25.07 -11.90
C LEU A 123 16.46 23.94 -12.28
N ALA A 124 16.44 23.50 -13.54
CA ALA A 124 17.33 22.47 -14.05
C ALA A 124 18.82 22.86 -13.96
N SER A 125 19.17 24.15 -14.07
CA SER A 125 20.56 24.62 -13.97
C SER A 125 21.15 24.51 -12.55
N GLN A 126 20.31 24.30 -11.52
CA GLN A 126 20.75 24.16 -10.12
C GLN A 126 21.22 22.74 -9.77
N TYR A 127 21.08 21.79 -10.67
CA TYR A 127 21.44 20.39 -10.41
C TYR A 127 22.15 19.79 -11.62
N THR A 128 23.07 18.86 -11.41
CA THR A 128 23.84 18.24 -12.50
C THR A 128 23.33 16.85 -12.83
N VAL A 129 23.51 16.42 -14.09
CA VAL A 129 23.21 15.03 -14.49
C VAL A 129 24.02 14.03 -13.67
N ALA A 130 25.28 14.35 -13.35
CA ALA A 130 26.14 13.49 -12.51
C ALA A 130 25.48 13.23 -11.14
N ARG A 131 24.91 14.27 -10.50
CA ARG A 131 24.18 14.13 -9.24
C ARG A 131 22.88 13.36 -9.40
N MET A 132 22.16 13.53 -10.51
CA MET A 132 20.95 12.74 -10.79
C MET A 132 21.26 11.26 -10.92
N LEU A 133 22.41 10.91 -11.51
CA LEU A 133 22.86 9.52 -11.68
C LEU A 133 23.37 8.88 -10.36
N GLU A 134 23.51 9.62 -9.27
CA GLU A 134 23.74 9.04 -7.92
C GLU A 134 22.50 8.36 -7.35
N ARG A 135 21.32 8.65 -7.89
CA ARG A 135 20.09 7.99 -7.51
C ARG A 135 20.11 6.54 -7.99
N ASP A 136 19.79 5.60 -7.08
CA ASP A 136 20.01 4.16 -7.28
C ASP A 136 19.31 3.60 -8.54
N ASP A 137 18.09 4.01 -8.83
CA ASP A 137 17.32 3.57 -10.01
C ASP A 137 17.89 4.14 -11.31
N PHE A 138 18.28 5.43 -11.34
CA PHE A 138 18.96 6.01 -12.49
C PHE A 138 20.33 5.39 -12.69
N HIS A 139 21.08 5.17 -11.62
CA HIS A 139 22.39 4.52 -11.68
C HIS A 139 22.29 3.12 -12.29
N LYS A 140 21.36 2.29 -11.79
CA LYS A 140 21.12 0.92 -12.29
C LYS A 140 20.71 0.92 -13.77
N ARG A 141 19.81 1.82 -14.15
CA ARG A 141 19.37 1.93 -15.55
C ARG A 141 20.50 2.42 -16.45
N TYR A 142 21.28 3.41 -16.03
CA TYR A 142 22.40 3.93 -16.78
C TYR A 142 23.50 2.88 -16.99
N THR A 143 23.92 2.20 -15.94
CA THR A 143 24.94 1.14 -16.01
C THR A 143 24.45 -0.10 -16.73
N GLY A 144 23.16 -0.39 -16.64
CA GLY A 144 22.50 -1.49 -17.37
C GLY A 144 22.12 -1.16 -18.81
N HIS A 145 22.51 0.03 -19.32
CA HIS A 145 22.16 0.51 -20.67
C HIS A 145 20.65 0.52 -20.95
N LEU A 146 19.84 0.70 -19.90
CA LEU A 146 18.39 0.84 -20.02
C LEU A 146 18.04 2.32 -20.29
N PRO A 147 16.97 2.60 -21.05
CA PRO A 147 16.59 3.95 -21.39
C PRO A 147 16.18 4.76 -20.16
N ILE A 148 16.64 6.02 -20.09
CA ILE A 148 16.20 7.04 -19.15
C ILE A 148 15.69 8.22 -19.99
N ALA A 149 14.42 8.56 -19.86
CA ALA A 149 13.87 9.70 -20.59
C ALA A 149 14.25 11.02 -19.88
N VAL A 150 14.57 12.06 -20.65
CA VAL A 150 15.05 13.35 -20.12
C VAL A 150 14.08 13.98 -19.11
N HIS A 151 12.76 13.83 -19.31
CA HIS A 151 11.75 14.37 -18.39
C HIS A 151 11.80 13.72 -17.00
N GLU A 152 12.28 12.47 -16.87
CA GLU A 152 12.39 11.79 -15.57
C GLU A 152 13.37 12.51 -14.63
N PHE A 153 14.40 13.18 -15.16
CA PHE A 153 15.29 14.01 -14.35
C PHE A 153 14.62 15.27 -13.79
N LEU A 154 13.49 15.69 -14.35
CA LEU A 154 12.74 16.82 -13.83
C LEU A 154 11.94 16.47 -12.56
N TYR A 155 11.58 15.19 -12.38
CA TYR A 155 10.75 14.78 -11.24
C TYR A 155 11.38 15.16 -9.89
N PRO A 156 12.63 14.79 -9.56
CA PRO A 156 13.26 15.19 -8.30
C PRO A 156 13.37 16.70 -8.11
N LEU A 157 13.56 17.44 -9.20
CA LEU A 157 13.64 18.90 -9.15
C LEU A 157 12.29 19.55 -8.85
N MET A 158 11.21 19.03 -9.45
CA MET A 158 9.86 19.55 -9.19
C MET A 158 9.40 19.24 -7.77
N GLN A 159 9.62 18.00 -7.29
CA GLN A 159 9.36 17.65 -5.89
C GLN A 159 10.22 18.48 -4.93
N GLY A 160 11.49 18.72 -5.26
CA GLY A 160 12.35 19.59 -4.46
C GLY A 160 11.90 21.05 -4.46
N TYR A 161 11.37 21.55 -5.57
CA TYR A 161 10.83 22.92 -5.68
C TYR A 161 9.55 23.10 -4.84
N ASP A 162 8.75 22.04 -4.64
CA ASP A 162 7.63 22.05 -3.69
C ASP A 162 8.08 22.51 -2.29
N SER A 163 9.25 22.09 -1.85
CA SER A 163 9.82 22.47 -0.54
C SER A 163 10.17 23.95 -0.49
N VAL A 164 10.67 24.50 -1.59
CA VAL A 164 10.96 25.95 -1.74
C VAL A 164 9.67 26.76 -1.71
N ALA A 165 8.67 26.35 -2.50
CA ALA A 165 7.38 27.04 -2.61
C ALA A 165 6.62 27.03 -1.27
N LEU A 166 6.60 25.91 -0.59
CA LEU A 166 5.91 25.72 0.69
C LEU A 166 6.72 26.21 1.89
N LYS A 167 8.02 26.49 1.73
CA LYS A 167 8.94 26.84 2.83
C LYS A 167 8.82 25.81 3.96
N SER A 168 8.87 24.53 3.60
CA SER A 168 8.70 23.44 4.56
C SER A 168 9.89 23.34 5.51
N ASP A 169 9.58 23.11 6.80
CA ASP A 169 10.58 22.85 7.85
C ASP A 169 10.97 21.39 7.92
N ILE A 170 10.01 20.51 7.63
CA ILE A 170 10.19 19.06 7.60
C ILE A 170 9.47 18.49 6.38
N GLU A 171 10.09 17.52 5.71
CA GLU A 171 9.44 16.71 4.70
C GLU A 171 9.46 15.24 5.08
N LEU A 172 8.28 14.59 5.01
CA LEU A 172 8.13 13.16 5.23
C LEU A 172 8.10 12.41 3.91
N GLY A 173 8.64 11.19 3.90
CA GLY A 173 8.51 10.28 2.78
C GLY A 173 8.85 8.84 3.15
N GLY A 174 8.66 7.92 2.22
CA GLY A 174 9.22 6.57 2.34
C GLY A 174 10.75 6.58 2.15
N THR A 175 11.42 5.51 2.57
CA THR A 175 12.87 5.36 2.37
C THR A 175 13.28 5.44 0.89
N ASP A 176 12.41 5.04 -0.01
CA ASP A 176 12.59 5.13 -1.47
C ASP A 176 12.55 6.57 -2.01
N GLN A 177 12.05 7.53 -1.22
CA GLN A 177 11.98 8.95 -1.58
C GLN A 177 13.18 9.77 -1.10
N LYS A 178 14.10 9.18 -0.32
CA LYS A 178 15.20 9.90 0.33
C LYS A 178 15.96 10.83 -0.59
N PHE A 179 16.31 10.39 -1.80
CA PHE A 179 17.01 11.21 -2.78
C PHE A 179 16.22 12.48 -3.13
N ASN A 180 14.93 12.34 -3.46
CA ASN A 180 14.08 13.48 -3.83
C ASN A 180 13.93 14.48 -2.68
N LEU A 181 13.77 13.96 -1.44
CA LEU A 181 13.68 14.78 -0.23
C LEU A 181 14.97 15.60 -0.01
N LEU A 182 16.13 15.02 -0.29
CA LEU A 182 17.43 15.71 -0.20
C LEU A 182 17.59 16.78 -1.29
N VAL A 183 17.07 16.57 -2.49
CA VAL A 183 17.04 17.61 -3.55
C VAL A 183 16.29 18.85 -3.04
N GLY A 184 15.19 18.66 -2.30
CA GLY A 184 14.44 19.76 -1.67
C GLY A 184 15.30 20.62 -0.76
N ARG A 185 16.15 20.00 0.07
CA ARG A 185 17.10 20.71 0.94
C ARG A 185 18.07 21.58 0.14
N GLU A 186 18.65 21.03 -0.93
CA GLU A 186 19.63 21.75 -1.76
C GLU A 186 18.97 22.92 -2.51
N LEU A 187 17.76 22.75 -3.03
CA LEU A 187 17.02 23.82 -3.68
C LEU A 187 16.59 24.93 -2.70
N GLN A 188 16.24 24.59 -1.47
CA GLN A 188 15.97 25.58 -0.42
C GLN A 188 17.22 26.42 -0.10
N LYS A 189 18.40 25.79 0.04
CA LYS A 189 19.68 26.50 0.22
C LYS A 189 19.96 27.45 -0.96
N SER A 190 19.77 26.97 -2.18
CA SER A 190 19.95 27.78 -3.39
C SER A 190 18.98 28.97 -3.45
N ALA A 191 17.79 28.82 -2.86
CA ALA A 191 16.79 29.88 -2.74
C ALA A 191 17.00 30.79 -1.52
N GLY A 192 18.09 30.64 -0.76
CA GLY A 192 18.39 31.40 0.45
C GLY A 192 17.46 31.07 1.63
N GLN A 193 16.83 29.91 1.62
CA GLN A 193 15.98 29.41 2.69
C GLN A 193 16.76 28.47 3.63
N GLU A 194 16.31 28.39 4.87
CA GLU A 194 16.77 27.35 5.78
C GLU A 194 16.31 25.98 5.28
N PRO A 195 17.22 24.99 5.16
CA PRO A 195 16.85 23.71 4.62
C PRO A 195 15.92 22.93 5.55
N GLN A 196 14.99 22.20 4.97
CA GLN A 196 14.09 21.30 5.69
C GLN A 196 14.84 20.12 6.31
N CYS A 197 14.34 19.61 7.43
CA CYS A 197 14.71 18.28 7.90
C CYS A 197 13.97 17.23 7.09
N VAL A 198 14.60 16.07 6.90
CA VAL A 198 14.01 14.94 6.19
C VAL A 198 13.73 13.82 7.16
N LEU A 199 12.50 13.32 7.16
CA LEU A 199 12.08 12.19 7.98
C LEU A 199 11.60 11.06 7.08
N THR A 200 12.36 9.96 7.02
CA THR A 200 11.96 8.79 6.26
C THR A 200 11.26 7.75 7.12
N MET A 201 10.26 7.12 6.53
CA MET A 201 9.54 6.01 7.12
C MET A 201 9.82 4.73 6.33
N PRO A 202 9.92 3.58 7.01
CA PRO A 202 10.09 2.31 6.33
C PRO A 202 8.92 2.05 5.38
N LEU A 203 9.20 1.34 4.28
CA LEU A 203 8.15 0.83 3.42
C LEU A 203 7.46 -0.34 4.11
N LEU A 204 6.14 -0.43 3.92
CA LEU A 204 5.34 -1.56 4.39
C LEU A 204 5.31 -2.62 3.29
N GLU A 205 5.64 -3.83 3.64
CA GLU A 205 5.51 -5.00 2.77
C GLU A 205 4.02 -5.31 2.52
N GLY A 206 3.70 -5.76 1.31
CA GLY A 206 2.36 -6.20 0.93
C GLY A 206 2.00 -7.57 1.47
N LEU A 207 0.87 -8.11 1.01
CA LEU A 207 0.34 -9.43 1.45
C LEU A 207 1.33 -10.58 1.20
N ASP A 208 2.22 -10.43 0.21
CA ASP A 208 3.27 -11.37 -0.11
C ASP A 208 4.45 -11.40 0.90
N GLY A 209 4.51 -10.43 1.81
CA GLY A 209 5.55 -10.32 2.84
C GLY A 209 6.96 -10.01 2.31
N VAL A 210 7.12 -9.74 1.03
CA VAL A 210 8.43 -9.53 0.37
C VAL A 210 8.50 -8.18 -0.33
N ASN A 211 7.56 -7.93 -1.24
CA ASN A 211 7.55 -6.69 -2.00
C ASN A 211 6.82 -5.59 -1.24
N LYS A 212 7.23 -4.34 -1.45
CA LYS A 212 6.48 -3.20 -0.89
C LYS A 212 5.02 -3.28 -1.33
N MET A 213 4.12 -2.90 -0.43
CA MET A 213 2.69 -2.82 -0.72
C MET A 213 2.45 -1.89 -1.90
N SER A 214 1.81 -2.41 -2.94
CA SER A 214 1.57 -1.69 -4.19
C SER A 214 0.33 -2.19 -4.92
N LYS A 215 -0.45 -1.28 -5.47
CA LYS A 215 -1.60 -1.60 -6.33
C LYS A 215 -1.19 -2.35 -7.60
N SER A 216 -0.07 -1.94 -8.21
CA SER A 216 0.43 -2.58 -9.43
C SER A 216 0.86 -4.03 -9.23
N LEU A 217 1.13 -4.45 -7.99
CA LEU A 217 1.46 -5.82 -7.63
C LEU A 217 0.25 -6.60 -7.10
N GLY A 218 -0.89 -5.94 -6.88
CA GLY A 218 -2.08 -6.59 -6.32
C GLY A 218 -1.94 -7.04 -4.86
N ASN A 219 -0.82 -6.71 -4.18
CA ASN A 219 -0.49 -7.14 -2.83
C ASN A 219 -0.89 -6.13 -1.73
N TYR A 220 -1.92 -5.33 -1.97
CA TYR A 220 -2.28 -4.22 -1.10
C TYR A 220 -3.61 -4.42 -0.35
N ILE A 221 -3.78 -3.63 0.72
CA ILE A 221 -5.03 -3.45 1.44
C ILE A 221 -5.41 -1.97 1.35
N GLY A 222 -6.51 -1.68 0.65
CA GLY A 222 -7.05 -0.32 0.52
C GLY A 222 -7.78 0.09 1.79
N ILE A 223 -7.67 1.36 2.20
CA ILE A 223 -8.35 1.86 3.42
C ILE A 223 -9.86 2.09 3.24
N THR A 224 -10.34 1.94 2.03
CA THR A 224 -11.77 2.06 1.65
C THR A 224 -12.39 0.73 1.24
N GLU A 225 -11.63 -0.37 1.26
CA GLU A 225 -12.17 -1.70 1.05
C GLU A 225 -13.20 -2.05 2.14
N ALA A 226 -14.15 -2.90 1.84
CA ALA A 226 -15.14 -3.34 2.82
C ALA A 226 -14.47 -3.96 4.06
N PRO A 227 -15.02 -3.76 5.27
CA PRO A 227 -14.40 -4.23 6.51
C PRO A 227 -14.07 -5.72 6.54
N ASP A 228 -14.93 -6.56 5.99
CA ASP A 228 -14.74 -8.01 5.88
C ASP A 228 -13.60 -8.38 4.93
N GLN A 229 -13.48 -7.69 3.80
CA GLN A 229 -12.38 -7.86 2.85
C GLN A 229 -11.05 -7.44 3.47
N MET A 230 -11.00 -6.26 4.13
CA MET A 230 -9.81 -5.83 4.86
C MET A 230 -9.42 -6.84 5.93
N PHE A 231 -10.39 -7.35 6.70
CA PHE A 231 -10.13 -8.33 7.76
C PHE A 231 -9.57 -9.63 7.19
N GLY A 232 -10.17 -10.15 6.13
CA GLY A 232 -9.69 -11.35 5.45
C GLY A 232 -8.24 -11.21 4.95
N LYS A 233 -7.90 -10.07 4.32
CA LYS A 233 -6.54 -9.76 3.88
C LYS A 233 -5.56 -9.64 5.06
N LEU A 234 -5.94 -8.99 6.16
CA LEU A 234 -5.11 -8.91 7.37
C LEU A 234 -4.88 -10.28 7.99
N MET A 235 -5.86 -11.17 7.93
CA MET A 235 -5.70 -12.53 8.43
C MET A 235 -4.82 -13.43 7.55
N SER A 236 -4.67 -13.11 6.26
CA SER A 236 -3.84 -13.89 5.33
C SER A 236 -2.33 -13.62 5.44
N ILE A 237 -1.90 -12.54 6.11
CA ILE A 237 -0.48 -12.25 6.29
C ILE A 237 0.19 -13.26 7.23
N SER A 238 1.50 -13.48 7.07
CA SER A 238 2.28 -14.31 7.99
C SER A 238 2.34 -13.70 9.41
N ASP A 239 2.66 -14.52 10.40
CA ASP A 239 2.79 -14.03 11.79
C ASP A 239 4.00 -13.09 11.93
N ASP A 240 5.06 -13.28 11.17
CA ASP A 240 6.21 -12.36 11.14
C ASP A 240 5.80 -11.00 10.56
N LEU A 241 5.04 -11.00 9.46
CA LEU A 241 4.54 -9.77 8.85
C LEU A 241 3.53 -9.04 9.75
N MET A 242 2.74 -9.76 10.56
CA MET A 242 1.84 -9.18 11.56
C MET A 242 2.60 -8.25 12.52
N TRP A 243 3.78 -8.64 12.97
CA TRP A 243 4.58 -7.78 13.86
C TRP A 243 5.08 -6.52 13.17
N ARG A 244 5.43 -6.62 11.90
CA ARG A 244 5.79 -5.47 11.09
C ARG A 244 4.61 -4.49 10.95
N TYR A 245 3.39 -5.01 10.79
CA TYR A 245 2.17 -4.20 10.73
C TYR A 245 1.86 -3.56 12.07
N TYR A 246 2.07 -4.25 13.19
CA TYR A 246 1.98 -3.64 14.53
C TYR A 246 2.93 -2.46 14.67
N ASP A 247 4.21 -2.64 14.33
CA ASP A 247 5.23 -1.61 14.48
C ASP A 247 4.97 -0.36 13.63
N LEU A 248 4.35 -0.51 12.47
CA LEU A 248 4.17 0.58 11.50
C LEU A 248 2.77 1.17 11.45
N LEU A 249 1.75 0.41 11.79
CA LEU A 249 0.35 0.81 11.62
C LEU A 249 -0.38 0.99 12.96
N SER A 250 -0.05 0.24 14.02
CA SER A 250 -0.73 0.33 15.30
C SER A 250 -0.42 1.66 16.01
N PHE A 251 -1.39 2.18 16.75
CA PHE A 251 -1.20 3.32 17.65
C PHE A 251 -0.95 2.89 19.09
N ARG A 252 -0.85 1.60 19.35
CA ARG A 252 -0.51 1.09 20.69
C ARG A 252 0.91 1.51 21.06
N PRO A 253 1.16 1.81 22.34
CA PRO A 253 2.51 2.07 22.83
C PRO A 253 3.44 0.86 22.57
N ASN A 254 4.71 1.14 22.26
CA ASN A 254 5.70 0.09 22.02
C ASN A 254 5.80 -0.94 23.17
N ALA A 255 5.60 -0.51 24.42
CA ALA A 255 5.56 -1.39 25.59
C ALA A 255 4.39 -2.40 25.54
N GLU A 256 3.25 -2.03 24.95
CA GLU A 256 2.11 -2.92 24.78
C GLU A 256 2.38 -3.92 23.66
N ILE A 257 2.95 -3.47 22.54
CA ILE A 257 3.35 -4.35 21.43
C ILE A 257 4.41 -5.37 21.92
N ALA A 258 5.36 -4.95 22.74
CA ALA A 258 6.34 -5.85 23.35
C ALA A 258 5.67 -6.92 24.23
N ARG A 259 4.68 -6.53 25.06
CA ARG A 259 3.92 -7.51 25.88
C ARG A 259 3.14 -8.51 25.02
N LEU A 260 2.60 -8.08 23.88
CA LEU A 260 1.92 -9.00 22.93
C LEU A 260 2.92 -10.01 22.35
N ARG A 261 4.13 -9.58 22.01
CA ARG A 261 5.20 -10.48 21.53
C ARG A 261 5.60 -11.50 22.60
N ASP A 262 5.79 -11.04 23.85
CA ASP A 262 6.12 -11.90 24.99
C ASP A 262 4.99 -12.91 25.27
N ALA A 263 3.72 -12.47 25.16
CA ALA A 263 2.57 -13.36 25.35
C ALA A 263 2.52 -14.45 24.27
N VAL A 264 2.81 -14.13 23.00
CA VAL A 264 2.88 -15.13 21.92
C VAL A 264 4.05 -16.07 22.13
N ALA A 265 5.23 -15.58 22.53
CA ALA A 265 6.38 -16.42 22.89
C ALA A 265 6.05 -17.34 24.08
N GLY A 266 5.17 -16.90 25.00
CA GLY A 266 4.65 -17.67 26.14
C GLY A 266 3.49 -18.63 25.80
N GLY A 267 3.12 -18.78 24.53
CA GLY A 267 2.10 -19.74 24.05
C GLY A 267 0.73 -19.18 23.72
N ARG A 268 0.54 -17.86 23.76
CA ARG A 268 -0.68 -17.22 23.23
C ARG A 268 -0.75 -17.43 21.71
N ASN A 269 -1.94 -17.78 21.20
CA ASN A 269 -2.12 -17.99 19.77
C ASN A 269 -1.89 -16.69 18.97
N PRO A 270 -0.95 -16.64 18.01
CA PRO A 270 -0.72 -15.46 17.16
C PRO A 270 -1.97 -15.00 16.42
N ARG A 271 -2.87 -15.92 16.04
CA ARG A 271 -4.16 -15.59 15.41
C ARG A 271 -4.97 -14.59 16.24
N ASP A 272 -5.02 -14.78 17.55
CA ASP A 272 -5.83 -13.93 18.42
C ASP A 272 -5.24 -12.50 18.51
N VAL A 273 -3.91 -12.40 18.47
CA VAL A 273 -3.20 -11.12 18.37
C VAL A 273 -3.44 -10.46 17.01
N LYS A 274 -3.45 -11.26 15.94
CA LYS A 274 -3.75 -10.77 14.58
C LYS A 274 -5.21 -10.27 14.49
N PHE A 275 -6.15 -10.90 15.17
CA PHE A 275 -7.53 -10.40 15.30
C PHE A 275 -7.58 -9.02 15.95
N GLU A 276 -6.81 -8.78 17.01
CA GLU A 276 -6.75 -7.47 17.66
C GLU A 276 -6.20 -6.39 16.72
N LEU A 277 -5.17 -6.70 15.95
CA LEU A 277 -4.64 -5.79 14.93
C LEU A 277 -5.67 -5.48 13.85
N GLY A 278 -6.38 -6.50 13.35
CA GLY A 278 -7.44 -6.34 12.36
C GLY A 278 -8.56 -5.43 12.86
N VAL A 279 -9.03 -5.66 14.07
CA VAL A 279 -10.05 -4.81 14.71
C VAL A 279 -9.56 -3.37 14.83
N GLU A 280 -8.34 -3.15 15.33
CA GLU A 280 -7.77 -1.81 15.50
C GLU A 280 -7.69 -1.05 14.16
N ILE A 281 -7.18 -1.70 13.10
CA ILE A 281 -7.02 -1.07 11.79
C ILE A 281 -8.37 -0.75 11.17
N ILE A 282 -9.33 -1.68 11.21
CA ILE A 282 -10.64 -1.49 10.58
C ILE A 282 -11.46 -0.42 11.31
N ASP A 283 -11.47 -0.45 12.64
CA ASP A 283 -12.18 0.58 13.42
C ASP A 283 -11.67 2.00 13.10
N ARG A 284 -10.39 2.15 12.79
CA ARG A 284 -9.81 3.44 12.40
C ARG A 284 -10.39 3.99 11.10
N PHE A 285 -10.65 3.14 10.11
CA PHE A 285 -11.07 3.59 8.78
C PHE A 285 -12.58 3.53 8.56
N HIS A 286 -13.29 2.68 9.34
CA HIS A 286 -14.72 2.44 9.16
C HIS A 286 -15.58 2.81 10.38
N GLY A 287 -14.94 3.24 11.49
CA GLY A 287 -15.61 3.61 12.73
C GLY A 287 -15.65 2.48 13.76
N ALA A 288 -15.77 2.87 15.01
CA ALA A 288 -15.75 1.96 16.16
C ALA A 288 -16.80 0.85 16.03
N GLY A 289 -16.39 -0.39 16.27
CA GLY A 289 -17.24 -1.58 16.19
C GLY A 289 -17.24 -2.29 14.83
N SER A 290 -16.82 -1.62 13.76
CA SER A 290 -16.72 -2.23 12.41
C SER A 290 -15.71 -3.39 12.37
N GLY A 291 -14.58 -3.23 13.07
CA GLY A 291 -13.55 -4.27 13.16
C GLY A 291 -14.03 -5.49 13.95
N THR A 292 -14.80 -5.26 15.04
CA THR A 292 -15.39 -6.37 15.80
C THR A 292 -16.41 -7.13 14.96
N ALA A 293 -17.28 -6.42 14.24
CA ALA A 293 -18.25 -7.06 13.34
C ALA A 293 -17.54 -7.87 12.23
N ALA A 294 -16.50 -7.33 11.62
CA ALA A 294 -15.72 -8.02 10.60
C ALA A 294 -15.01 -9.28 11.15
N ARG A 295 -14.45 -9.18 12.37
CA ARG A 295 -13.87 -10.35 13.07
C ARG A 295 -14.91 -11.44 13.30
N ASP A 296 -16.07 -11.07 13.81
CA ASP A 296 -17.11 -12.04 14.16
C ASP A 296 -17.70 -12.70 12.91
N ALA A 297 -17.85 -11.95 11.81
CA ALA A 297 -18.22 -12.49 10.50
C ALA A 297 -17.15 -13.45 9.96
N PHE A 298 -15.85 -13.10 10.12
CA PHE A 298 -14.75 -13.96 9.72
C PHE A 298 -14.75 -15.27 10.52
N ILE A 299 -14.94 -15.21 11.85
CA ILE A 299 -15.03 -16.40 12.71
C ILE A 299 -16.22 -17.28 12.30
N ALA A 300 -17.39 -16.70 12.09
CA ALA A 300 -18.58 -17.43 11.68
C ALA A 300 -18.35 -18.15 10.33
N ARG A 301 -17.74 -17.46 9.36
CA ARG A 301 -17.45 -18.01 8.03
C ARG A 301 -16.46 -19.18 8.09
N PHE A 302 -15.33 -19.01 8.78
CA PHE A 302 -14.21 -19.98 8.71
C PHE A 302 -14.23 -21.05 9.80
N GLN A 303 -14.87 -20.79 10.97
CA GLN A 303 -14.95 -21.76 12.05
C GLN A 303 -16.29 -22.52 12.10
N GLN A 304 -17.37 -21.90 11.67
CA GLN A 304 -18.71 -22.46 11.70
C GLN A 304 -19.23 -22.90 10.33
N GLY A 305 -18.46 -22.65 9.26
CA GLY A 305 -18.85 -23.01 7.90
C GLY A 305 -20.08 -22.21 7.40
N VAL A 306 -20.34 -21.03 7.97
CA VAL A 306 -21.44 -20.15 7.54
C VAL A 306 -21.04 -19.50 6.23
N LEU A 307 -21.80 -19.79 5.17
CA LEU A 307 -21.61 -19.16 3.87
C LEU A 307 -22.24 -17.75 3.88
N PRO A 308 -21.66 -16.76 3.19
CA PRO A 308 -22.28 -15.45 2.98
C PRO A 308 -23.66 -15.58 2.35
N GLU A 309 -24.61 -14.72 2.77
CA GLU A 309 -25.99 -14.74 2.26
C GLU A 309 -26.09 -14.28 0.79
N ASP A 310 -25.09 -13.55 0.29
CA ASP A 310 -25.04 -12.91 -1.03
C ASP A 310 -24.11 -13.61 -2.03
N LEU A 311 -23.78 -14.88 -1.81
CA LEU A 311 -22.98 -15.64 -2.76
C LEU A 311 -23.71 -15.82 -4.09
N ALA A 312 -23.06 -15.42 -5.18
CA ALA A 312 -23.56 -15.69 -6.53
C ALA A 312 -23.58 -17.20 -6.78
N GLU A 313 -24.76 -17.72 -7.14
CA GLU A 313 -24.94 -19.13 -7.46
C GLU A 313 -24.74 -19.34 -8.96
N ILE A 314 -23.77 -20.19 -9.33
CA ILE A 314 -23.50 -20.56 -10.73
C ILE A 314 -23.82 -22.03 -10.90
N THR A 315 -24.69 -22.34 -11.84
CA THR A 315 -25.03 -23.72 -12.19
C THR A 315 -24.16 -24.18 -13.36
N LEU A 316 -23.38 -25.23 -13.14
CA LEU A 316 -22.56 -25.88 -14.17
C LEU A 316 -23.13 -27.27 -14.48
N THR A 317 -23.18 -27.61 -15.76
CA THR A 317 -23.65 -28.93 -16.21
C THR A 317 -22.46 -29.85 -16.42
N ALA A 318 -22.47 -31.01 -15.76
CA ALA A 318 -21.45 -32.03 -15.94
C ALA A 318 -21.78 -32.96 -17.10
N GLU A 319 -20.87 -33.14 -18.03
CA GLU A 319 -20.97 -34.17 -19.07
C GLU A 319 -20.64 -35.54 -18.46
N ALA A 320 -21.52 -36.51 -18.65
CA ALA A 320 -21.39 -37.85 -18.07
C ALA A 320 -21.31 -37.93 -16.53
N GLY A 321 -21.85 -36.92 -15.81
CA GLY A 321 -21.96 -36.93 -14.35
C GLY A 321 -20.69 -36.54 -13.61
N THR A 322 -19.60 -36.15 -14.30
CA THR A 322 -18.34 -35.68 -13.71
C THR A 322 -17.87 -34.38 -14.37
N LEU A 323 -17.32 -33.46 -13.57
CA LEU A 323 -16.72 -32.24 -14.07
C LEU A 323 -15.39 -31.99 -13.33
N GLY A 324 -14.27 -32.00 -14.06
CA GLY A 324 -12.96 -31.80 -13.47
C GLY A 324 -12.83 -30.41 -12.80
N ILE A 325 -12.17 -30.32 -11.64
CA ILE A 325 -12.04 -29.12 -10.82
C ILE A 325 -11.55 -27.89 -11.60
N ALA A 326 -10.62 -28.05 -12.55
CA ALA A 326 -10.13 -26.96 -13.40
C ALA A 326 -11.23 -26.39 -14.31
N HIS A 327 -12.18 -27.21 -14.77
CA HIS A 327 -13.33 -26.79 -15.55
C HIS A 327 -14.38 -26.12 -14.68
N VAL A 328 -14.55 -26.59 -13.43
CA VAL A 328 -15.42 -25.94 -12.43
C VAL A 328 -14.91 -24.53 -12.15
N LEU A 329 -13.63 -24.36 -11.84
CA LEU A 329 -13.02 -23.06 -11.54
C LEU A 329 -13.12 -22.08 -12.72
N LYS A 330 -12.90 -22.57 -13.96
CA LYS A 330 -13.07 -21.75 -15.16
C LYS A 330 -14.53 -21.42 -15.43
N GLY A 331 -15.42 -22.38 -15.35
CA GLY A 331 -16.86 -22.20 -15.58
C GLY A 331 -17.51 -21.25 -14.55
N ALA A 332 -17.02 -21.28 -13.32
CA ALA A 332 -17.40 -20.35 -12.26
C ALA A 332 -16.78 -18.93 -12.42
N GLY A 333 -15.91 -18.71 -13.44
CA GLY A 333 -15.26 -17.41 -13.63
C GLY A 333 -14.16 -17.08 -12.63
N LEU A 334 -13.76 -18.06 -11.80
CA LEU A 334 -12.71 -17.90 -10.77
C LEU A 334 -11.30 -17.81 -11.36
N VAL A 335 -11.12 -18.36 -12.54
CA VAL A 335 -9.87 -18.32 -13.33
C VAL A 335 -10.16 -18.10 -14.81
N PRO A 336 -9.26 -17.43 -15.56
CA PRO A 336 -9.49 -17.15 -16.98
C PRO A 336 -9.34 -18.40 -17.88
N SER A 337 -8.63 -19.43 -17.42
CA SER A 337 -8.39 -20.66 -18.18
C SER A 337 -8.17 -21.88 -17.28
N THR A 338 -8.42 -23.08 -17.82
CA THR A 338 -8.10 -24.33 -17.12
C THR A 338 -6.61 -24.49 -16.83
N SER A 339 -5.73 -23.96 -17.70
CA SER A 339 -4.28 -23.95 -17.47
C SER A 339 -3.88 -23.07 -16.28
N GLU A 340 -4.58 -21.98 -16.06
CA GLU A 340 -4.39 -21.12 -14.87
C GLU A 340 -4.92 -21.83 -13.62
N ALA A 341 -6.06 -22.50 -13.70
CA ALA A 341 -6.58 -23.31 -12.60
C ALA A 341 -5.55 -24.34 -12.13
N PHE A 342 -4.96 -25.11 -13.05
CA PHE A 342 -3.92 -26.07 -12.70
C PHE A 342 -2.68 -25.43 -12.09
N ARG A 343 -2.24 -24.26 -12.58
CA ARG A 343 -1.10 -23.53 -12.01
C ARG A 343 -1.36 -23.08 -10.57
N GLN A 344 -2.58 -22.63 -10.28
CA GLN A 344 -2.97 -22.22 -8.92
C GLN A 344 -3.08 -23.43 -8.00
N LEU A 345 -3.73 -24.49 -8.42
CA LEU A 345 -3.83 -25.74 -7.65
C LEU A 345 -2.44 -26.34 -7.31
N ILE A 346 -1.51 -26.35 -8.26
CA ILE A 346 -0.13 -26.83 -8.03
C ILE A 346 0.58 -25.93 -7.02
N ARG A 347 0.44 -24.60 -7.15
CA ARG A 347 1.06 -23.64 -6.22
C ARG A 347 0.54 -23.79 -4.79
N ASP A 348 -0.75 -24.01 -4.63
CA ASP A 348 -1.37 -24.24 -3.33
C ASP A 348 -0.92 -25.58 -2.70
N LEU A 349 -0.74 -26.63 -3.51
CA LEU A 349 -0.19 -27.90 -3.06
C LEU A 349 1.27 -27.78 -2.60
N ASP A 350 2.10 -27.03 -3.32
CA ASP A 350 3.50 -26.74 -2.94
C ASP A 350 3.59 -25.97 -1.62
N THR A 351 2.68 -25.03 -1.38
CA THR A 351 2.63 -24.23 -0.14
C THR A 351 2.22 -25.05 1.08
N HIS A 352 1.44 -26.12 0.88
CA HIS A 352 1.00 -27.00 1.96
C HIS A 352 1.88 -28.24 2.14
N GLY A 353 3.06 -28.27 1.52
CA GLY A 353 4.10 -29.31 1.77
C GLY A 353 3.86 -30.64 1.06
N VAL A 354 2.99 -30.70 0.06
CA VAL A 354 2.81 -31.84 -0.83
C VAL A 354 3.89 -31.77 -1.90
N ARG A 355 4.97 -32.53 -1.75
CA ARG A 355 6.10 -32.54 -2.68
C ARG A 355 5.85 -33.47 -3.86
N GLY A 356 6.09 -32.93 -5.06
CA GLY A 356 6.53 -33.65 -6.26
C GLY A 356 5.46 -34.03 -7.26
N PRO A 357 5.85 -34.28 -8.52
CA PRO A 357 4.96 -34.65 -9.60
C PRO A 357 4.73 -36.17 -9.57
N GLU A 358 4.16 -36.69 -8.50
CA GLU A 358 3.37 -37.90 -8.65
C GLU A 358 2.03 -37.44 -9.18
N ILE A 359 1.70 -37.94 -10.35
CA ILE A 359 0.40 -37.75 -11.00
C ILE A 359 -0.64 -38.04 -9.92
N LEU A 360 -1.26 -36.95 -9.37
CA LEU A 360 -2.41 -37.09 -8.50
C LEU A 360 -3.46 -37.84 -9.32
N ASP A 361 -3.69 -39.07 -9.02
CA ASP A 361 -4.79 -39.83 -9.55
C ASP A 361 -6.07 -39.03 -9.25
N LEU A 362 -6.89 -38.82 -10.24
CA LEU A 362 -8.14 -38.07 -10.12
C LEU A 362 -8.99 -38.55 -8.93
N ASP A 363 -8.87 -39.82 -8.55
CA ASP A 363 -9.51 -40.41 -7.39
C ASP A 363 -9.00 -39.84 -6.04
N GLN A 364 -7.79 -39.30 -5.98
CA GLN A 364 -7.26 -38.63 -4.77
C GLN A 364 -7.72 -37.20 -4.63
N VAL A 365 -7.96 -36.50 -5.73
CA VAL A 365 -8.54 -35.15 -5.73
C VAL A 365 -10.03 -35.23 -5.36
N ASP A 366 -10.73 -36.26 -5.83
CA ASP A 366 -12.11 -36.54 -5.43
C ASP A 366 -12.22 -36.94 -3.94
N ALA A 367 -11.21 -37.57 -3.38
CA ALA A 367 -11.16 -37.95 -1.95
C ALA A 367 -10.92 -36.68 -1.04
N LEU A 368 -10.24 -35.65 -1.54
CA LEU A 368 -10.08 -34.36 -0.85
C LEU A 368 -11.36 -33.52 -0.93
N ALA A 369 -12.03 -33.52 -2.07
CA ALA A 369 -13.35 -32.88 -2.23
C ALA A 369 -14.46 -33.62 -1.48
N ALA A 370 -14.33 -34.94 -1.25
CA ALA A 370 -15.28 -35.77 -0.53
C ALA A 370 -15.22 -35.64 1.01
N ARG A 371 -14.22 -34.93 1.55
CA ARG A 371 -14.16 -34.65 3.00
C ARG A 371 -15.15 -33.57 3.47
N ASP A 372 -15.77 -32.87 2.55
CA ASP A 372 -16.84 -31.92 2.88
C ASP A 372 -18.21 -32.56 2.54
N ASP A 373 -18.63 -33.50 3.39
CA ASP A 373 -19.88 -34.27 3.26
C ASP A 373 -21.16 -33.41 3.21
N ARG A 374 -21.07 -32.10 3.42
CA ARG A 374 -22.21 -31.17 3.41
C ARG A 374 -22.58 -30.63 2.03
N ALA A 375 -21.70 -30.77 1.05
CA ALA A 375 -21.95 -30.34 -0.33
C ALA A 375 -22.72 -31.38 -1.17
N ARG A 376 -22.76 -32.64 -0.73
CA ARG A 376 -23.35 -33.76 -1.50
C ARG A 376 -24.85 -33.93 -1.42
N ASP A 377 -25.52 -33.39 -0.40
CA ASP A 377 -26.88 -33.84 -0.05
C ASP A 377 -28.05 -33.11 -0.76
N ARG A 378 -27.79 -32.25 -1.77
CA ARG A 378 -28.86 -31.45 -2.40
C ARG A 378 -28.98 -31.49 -3.91
N LEU A 379 -28.28 -32.37 -4.61
CA LEU A 379 -28.29 -32.37 -6.08
C LEU A 379 -28.80 -33.68 -6.67
N GLY A 380 -30.04 -33.67 -7.17
CA GLY A 380 -30.52 -34.64 -8.14
C GLY A 380 -30.04 -34.29 -9.55
N ASP A 381 -29.69 -35.34 -10.33
CA ASP A 381 -29.43 -35.29 -11.77
C ASP A 381 -28.32 -34.38 -12.30
N GLY A 382 -27.05 -34.64 -11.95
CA GLY A 382 -25.90 -34.19 -12.76
C GLY A 382 -25.64 -32.68 -12.77
N GLN A 383 -26.22 -31.90 -11.87
CA GLN A 383 -25.95 -30.46 -11.75
C GLN A 383 -25.07 -30.17 -10.55
N LEU A 384 -23.98 -29.43 -10.77
CA LEU A 384 -23.10 -28.93 -9.73
C LEU A 384 -23.40 -27.43 -9.50
N ARG A 385 -23.72 -27.05 -8.28
CA ARG A 385 -23.84 -25.65 -7.90
C ARG A 385 -22.53 -25.17 -7.28
N VAL A 386 -21.96 -24.13 -7.84
CA VAL A 386 -20.75 -23.48 -7.33
C VAL A 386 -21.13 -22.15 -6.72
N LEU A 387 -20.80 -21.96 -5.47
CA LEU A 387 -21.01 -20.68 -4.79
C LEU A 387 -19.74 -19.81 -4.98
N HIS A 388 -19.93 -18.61 -5.48
CA HIS A 388 -18.87 -17.68 -5.85
C HIS A 388 -18.91 -16.45 -4.98
N ASN A 389 -17.72 -16.04 -4.47
CA ASN A 389 -17.52 -14.79 -3.74
C ASN A 389 -16.95 -13.69 -4.65
#